data_11e3fd77242a6d78132f1c5f216fd0bb
#
_entry.id   11e3fd77242a6d78132f1c5f216fd0bb
#
_cell.length_a   1.000
_cell.length_b   1.000
_cell.length_c   1.000
_cell.angle_alpha   90.00
_cell.angle_beta   90.00
_cell.angle_gamma   90.00
#
_symmetry.space_group_name_H-M   'P 1'
#
loop_
_entity.id
_entity.type
_entity.pdbx_description
1 polymer ?
#
loop_
_entity_poly.entity_id
_entity_poly.type
_entity_poly.pdbx_seq_one_letter_code
_entity_poly.pdbx_strand_id
1 'polypeptide(L)'
;MVVTVTALLGGCGGGANLGQLDARLEEIKARPRGRIEPPPEFKPIATYSYAAHKLRPPFSPPQDQKLLEVPEGRAVEPDLSRPKEYLEGFSLDSLAMVGTITRPGNPLEALIADPSGAVTRVRVGSHMGKNYGRVVDVGAGQLGLVEIVPDGQGGWVERSRNITLAD
;
A
#
# COMPACT_ATOMS: atom_id res chain seq x y z
N MET A 1 -27.90 70.34 79.62
CA MET A 1 -28.76 69.86 78.55
C MET A 1 -28.02 68.71 77.91
N VAL A 2 -28.33 67.50 78.33
CA VAL A 2 -27.67 66.27 77.86
C VAL A 2 -28.69 65.53 76.99
N VAL A 3 -28.41 65.40 75.71
CA VAL A 3 -29.25 64.64 74.76
C VAL A 3 -28.61 63.28 74.59
N THR A 4 -29.30 62.31 75.13
CA THR A 4 -28.90 60.90 75.03
C THR A 4 -29.31 60.37 73.67
N VAL A 5 -28.33 60.04 72.81
CA VAL A 5 -28.58 59.33 71.55
C VAL A 5 -28.53 57.85 71.85
N THR A 6 -29.64 57.20 71.87
CA THR A 6 -29.77 55.76 72.03
C THR A 6 -29.66 55.12 70.60
N ALA A 7 -28.54 54.51 70.34
CA ALA A 7 -28.33 53.76 69.10
C ALA A 7 -29.10 52.44 69.17
N LEU A 8 -30.03 52.26 68.22
CA LEU A 8 -30.81 51.03 67.99
C LEU A 8 -29.88 50.08 67.21
N LEU A 9 -29.25 49.15 67.88
CA LEU A 9 -28.70 47.97 67.27
C LEU A 9 -29.80 46.98 66.91
N GLY A 10 -30.40 47.16 65.76
CA GLY A 10 -31.27 46.15 65.16
C GLY A 10 -30.41 44.95 64.70
N GLY A 11 -30.26 43.97 65.59
CA GLY A 11 -29.63 42.70 65.23
C GLY A 11 -30.50 42.00 64.21
N CYS A 12 -29.88 41.63 63.07
CA CYS A 12 -30.42 40.70 62.06
C CYS A 12 -30.62 39.32 62.71
N GLY A 13 -31.73 39.18 63.44
CA GLY A 13 -32.21 37.90 63.92
C GLY A 13 -32.91 37.13 62.82
N GLY A 14 -32.20 36.90 61.69
CA GLY A 14 -32.58 35.83 60.74
C GLY A 14 -32.36 34.53 61.43
N GLY A 15 -33.22 34.10 62.32
CA GLY A 15 -33.16 32.74 62.85
C GLY A 15 -33.19 31.77 61.72
N ALA A 16 -31.99 31.24 61.39
CA ALA A 16 -31.91 30.09 60.52
C ALA A 16 -32.90 29.07 61.06
N ASN A 17 -33.97 28.82 60.31
CA ASN A 17 -35.03 27.92 60.78
C ASN A 17 -34.51 26.46 60.65
N LEU A 18 -33.62 26.14 61.60
CA LEU A 18 -32.94 24.82 61.66
C LEU A 18 -34.00 23.70 61.78
N GLY A 19 -35.13 23.96 62.39
CA GLY A 19 -36.24 23.00 62.44
C GLY A 19 -36.82 22.68 61.04
N GLN A 20 -36.89 23.66 60.14
CA GLN A 20 -37.31 23.39 58.77
C GLN A 20 -36.23 22.61 57.95
N LEU A 21 -34.97 22.89 58.24
CA LEU A 21 -33.88 22.16 57.62
C LEU A 21 -33.86 20.71 58.05
N ASP A 22 -34.00 20.45 59.36
CA ASP A 22 -34.08 19.11 59.94
C ASP A 22 -35.29 18.34 59.40
N ALA A 23 -36.48 18.96 59.35
CA ALA A 23 -37.62 18.31 58.72
C ALA A 23 -37.38 17.94 57.24
N ARG A 24 -36.73 18.82 56.51
CA ARG A 24 -36.41 18.54 55.07
C ARG A 24 -35.34 17.46 54.87
N LEU A 25 -34.40 17.41 55.81
CA LEU A 25 -33.41 16.34 55.81
C LEU A 25 -34.02 14.95 56.11
N GLU A 26 -35.00 14.95 57.10
CA GLU A 26 -35.72 13.72 57.39
C GLU A 26 -36.61 13.29 56.23
N GLU A 27 -37.26 14.24 55.53
CA GLU A 27 -38.02 13.94 54.31
C GLU A 27 -37.14 13.35 53.21
N ILE A 28 -35.94 13.90 53.00
CA ILE A 28 -35.00 13.41 52.01
C ILE A 28 -34.46 12.02 52.38
N LYS A 29 -34.20 11.81 53.69
CA LYS A 29 -33.77 10.48 54.19
C LYS A 29 -34.84 9.44 54.08
N ALA A 30 -36.11 9.84 54.28
CA ALA A 30 -37.28 8.95 54.20
C ALA A 30 -37.63 8.58 52.72
N ARG A 31 -37.12 9.31 51.73
CA ARG A 31 -37.33 8.94 50.31
C ARG A 31 -36.80 7.53 50.06
N PRO A 32 -37.59 6.67 49.44
CA PRO A 32 -37.12 5.34 49.10
C PRO A 32 -35.90 5.46 48.20
N ARG A 33 -34.81 4.83 48.59
CA ARG A 33 -33.60 4.77 47.77
C ARG A 33 -33.97 4.04 46.50
N GLY A 34 -33.77 4.68 45.36
CA GLY A 34 -34.00 4.06 44.04
C GLY A 34 -33.24 2.75 43.94
N ARG A 35 -33.84 1.78 43.29
CA ARG A 35 -33.20 0.51 43.00
C ARG A 35 -32.08 0.79 41.97
N ILE A 36 -30.83 0.66 42.37
CA ILE A 36 -29.68 0.70 41.44
C ILE A 36 -29.72 -0.62 40.70
N GLU A 37 -29.90 -0.55 39.38
CA GLU A 37 -29.77 -1.74 38.55
C GLU A 37 -28.36 -2.32 38.74
N PRO A 38 -28.25 -3.65 38.89
CA PRO A 38 -26.93 -4.26 38.96
C PRO A 38 -26.17 -3.97 37.68
N PRO A 39 -24.84 -3.77 37.75
CA PRO A 39 -24.01 -3.57 36.55
C PRO A 39 -24.21 -4.76 35.59
N PRO A 40 -24.21 -4.48 34.28
CA PRO A 40 -24.35 -5.56 33.30
C PRO A 40 -23.29 -6.64 33.52
N GLU A 41 -23.71 -7.89 33.40
CA GLU A 41 -22.78 -9.03 33.51
C GLU A 41 -21.71 -8.92 32.45
N PHE A 42 -20.46 -8.87 32.90
CA PHE A 42 -19.32 -8.92 31.98
C PHE A 42 -19.27 -10.31 31.34
N LYS A 43 -19.61 -10.36 30.05
CA LYS A 43 -19.31 -11.56 29.26
C LYS A 43 -17.79 -11.64 29.10
N PRO A 44 -17.11 -12.70 29.54
CA PRO A 44 -15.68 -12.83 29.35
C PRO A 44 -15.40 -12.83 27.84
N ILE A 45 -14.66 -11.83 27.39
CA ILE A 45 -14.15 -11.79 26.02
C ILE A 45 -13.06 -12.85 25.93
N ALA A 46 -13.15 -13.74 24.94
CA ALA A 46 -12.12 -14.73 24.70
C ALA A 46 -10.78 -14.01 24.53
N THR A 47 -9.83 -14.26 25.41
CA THR A 47 -8.47 -13.71 25.32
C THR A 47 -7.78 -14.38 24.15
N TYR A 48 -7.45 -13.60 23.15
CA TYR A 48 -6.64 -14.06 22.03
C TYR A 48 -5.17 -14.13 22.47
N SER A 49 -4.62 -15.33 22.47
CA SER A 49 -3.18 -15.53 22.68
C SER A 49 -2.47 -15.31 21.33
N TYR A 50 -1.47 -14.45 21.31
CA TYR A 50 -0.66 -14.25 20.12
C TYR A 50 0.16 -15.52 19.82
N ALA A 51 -0.24 -16.23 18.76
CA ALA A 51 0.38 -17.50 18.35
C ALA A 51 1.34 -17.34 17.16
N ALA A 52 1.49 -16.11 16.64
CA ALA A 52 2.27 -15.84 15.44
C ALA A 52 3.78 -15.59 15.71
N HIS A 53 4.27 -15.87 16.91
CA HIS A 53 5.70 -15.65 17.27
C HIS A 53 6.66 -16.56 16.48
N LYS A 54 6.16 -17.64 15.88
CA LYS A 54 6.92 -18.54 14.99
C LYS A 54 6.78 -18.17 13.51
N LEU A 55 5.91 -17.23 13.17
CA LEU A 55 5.78 -16.74 11.82
C LEU A 55 6.79 -15.62 11.56
N ARG A 56 7.08 -15.38 10.31
CA ARG A 56 7.97 -14.29 9.90
C ARG A 56 7.46 -12.95 10.45
N PRO A 57 8.30 -12.14 11.11
CA PRO A 57 7.93 -10.80 11.55
C PRO A 57 7.47 -9.94 10.35
N PRO A 58 6.32 -9.25 10.44
CA PRO A 58 5.79 -8.46 9.32
C PRO A 58 6.70 -7.28 8.92
N PHE A 59 7.59 -6.86 9.81
CA PHE A 59 8.54 -5.76 9.58
C PHE A 59 9.96 -6.24 9.20
N SER A 60 10.18 -7.53 9.10
CA SER A 60 11.43 -8.01 8.50
C SER A 60 11.44 -7.60 7.05
N PRO A 61 12.54 -6.97 6.56
CA PRO A 61 12.69 -6.71 5.14
C PRO A 61 12.44 -8.01 4.38
N PRO A 62 11.83 -7.97 3.19
CA PRO A 62 11.74 -9.14 2.34
C PRO A 62 13.14 -9.72 2.23
N GLN A 63 13.34 -10.92 2.72
CA GLN A 63 14.56 -11.63 2.34
C GLN A 63 14.36 -11.90 0.85
N ASP A 64 15.13 -11.22 0.05
CA ASP A 64 15.20 -11.47 -1.38
C ASP A 64 15.80 -12.87 -1.60
N GLN A 65 15.04 -13.91 -1.22
CA GLN A 65 15.32 -15.27 -1.68
C GLN A 65 15.29 -15.33 -3.23
N LYS A 66 14.70 -14.30 -3.86
CA LYS A 66 14.74 -14.12 -5.32
C LYS A 66 16.11 -13.71 -5.88
N LEU A 67 17.01 -13.19 -5.05
CA LEU A 67 18.38 -12.87 -5.49
C LEU A 67 19.29 -14.11 -5.56
N LEU A 68 18.84 -15.26 -5.05
CA LEU A 68 19.56 -16.53 -5.17
C LEU A 68 18.90 -17.52 -6.15
N GLU A 69 17.71 -17.23 -6.63
CA GLU A 69 17.21 -17.89 -7.82
C GLU A 69 17.98 -17.29 -9.00
N VAL A 70 19.12 -17.90 -9.31
CA VAL A 70 19.72 -17.80 -10.63
C VAL A 70 18.56 -18.02 -11.60
N PRO A 71 18.24 -17.05 -12.49
CA PRO A 71 17.17 -17.27 -13.45
C PRO A 71 17.44 -18.62 -14.11
N GLU A 72 16.50 -19.56 -14.00
CA GLU A 72 16.60 -20.85 -14.69
C GLU A 72 16.44 -20.61 -16.19
N GLY A 73 17.38 -19.87 -16.76
CA GLY A 73 17.52 -19.62 -18.16
C GLY A 73 18.62 -20.49 -18.73
N ARG A 74 18.51 -20.81 -19.99
CA ARG A 74 19.60 -21.44 -20.73
C ARG A 74 20.82 -20.52 -20.67
N ALA A 75 21.98 -21.06 -20.25
CA ALA A 75 23.25 -20.35 -20.34
C ALA A 75 23.51 -19.98 -21.81
N VAL A 76 23.69 -18.70 -22.06
CA VAL A 76 23.88 -18.14 -23.40
C VAL A 76 24.94 -17.06 -23.37
N GLU A 77 25.46 -16.72 -24.51
CA GLU A 77 26.37 -15.60 -24.69
C GLU A 77 25.75 -14.59 -25.67
N PRO A 78 25.74 -13.29 -25.36
CA PRO A 78 25.19 -12.28 -26.26
C PRO A 78 26.08 -12.15 -27.49
N ASP A 79 25.47 -12.09 -28.68
CA ASP A 79 26.18 -11.81 -29.91
C ASP A 79 26.54 -10.32 -30.00
N LEU A 80 27.79 -10.00 -29.72
CA LEU A 80 28.35 -8.66 -29.78
C LEU A 80 28.82 -8.25 -31.17
N SER A 81 28.87 -9.19 -32.14
CA SER A 81 29.41 -8.96 -33.48
C SER A 81 28.39 -8.28 -34.43
N ARG A 82 27.10 -8.37 -34.13
CA ARG A 82 26.07 -7.77 -34.96
C ARG A 82 25.87 -6.26 -34.69
N PRO A 83 25.51 -5.47 -35.69
CA PRO A 83 25.11 -4.08 -35.47
C PRO A 83 23.85 -4.00 -34.60
N LYS A 84 23.83 -3.08 -33.66
CA LYS A 84 22.65 -2.85 -32.80
C LYS A 84 21.54 -2.18 -33.59
N GLU A 85 20.31 -2.64 -33.34
CA GLU A 85 19.09 -2.00 -33.83
C GLU A 85 18.76 -0.74 -33.04
N TYR A 86 17.98 0.18 -33.61
CA TYR A 86 17.64 1.47 -32.98
C TYR A 86 17.01 1.33 -31.58
N LEU A 87 16.10 0.38 -31.40
CA LEU A 87 15.40 0.15 -30.14
C LEU A 87 16.28 -0.49 -29.04
N GLU A 88 17.46 -0.97 -29.36
CA GLU A 88 18.42 -1.46 -28.36
C GLU A 88 19.14 -0.32 -27.61
N GLY A 89 18.96 0.92 -28.05
CA GLY A 89 19.42 2.12 -27.34
C GLY A 89 18.61 2.44 -26.07
N PHE A 90 17.41 1.90 -25.96
CA PHE A 90 16.45 2.21 -24.89
C PHE A 90 16.30 1.05 -23.92
N SER A 91 15.89 1.33 -22.67
CA SER A 91 15.48 0.25 -21.74
C SER A 91 14.11 -0.28 -22.16
N LEU A 92 13.83 -1.58 -21.93
CA LEU A 92 12.51 -2.14 -22.25
C LEU A 92 11.36 -1.41 -21.51
N ASP A 93 11.60 -0.99 -20.28
CA ASP A 93 10.60 -0.30 -19.47
C ASP A 93 10.26 1.11 -19.98
N SER A 94 11.09 1.66 -20.87
CA SER A 94 10.84 2.96 -21.53
C SER A 94 10.19 2.82 -22.91
N LEU A 95 9.96 1.61 -23.38
CA LEU A 95 9.34 1.31 -24.66
C LEU A 95 7.88 0.89 -24.43
N ALA A 96 6.96 1.42 -25.22
CA ALA A 96 5.55 1.09 -25.12
C ALA A 96 5.02 0.49 -26.43
N MET A 97 4.29 -0.61 -26.34
CA MET A 97 3.57 -1.14 -27.48
C MET A 97 2.29 -0.30 -27.70
N VAL A 98 2.18 0.36 -28.83
CA VAL A 98 1.07 1.25 -29.15
C VAL A 98 0.10 0.67 -30.19
N GLY A 99 0.40 -0.48 -30.73
CA GLY A 99 -0.49 -1.15 -31.67
C GLY A 99 0.18 -2.27 -32.43
N THR A 100 -0.54 -2.81 -33.39
CA THR A 100 -0.06 -3.80 -34.34
C THR A 100 -0.49 -3.45 -35.76
N ILE A 101 0.27 -3.89 -36.75
CA ILE A 101 -0.06 -3.73 -38.16
C ILE A 101 0.12 -5.05 -38.91
N THR A 102 -0.83 -5.38 -39.73
CA THR A 102 -0.76 -6.52 -40.64
C THR A 102 -0.83 -6.03 -42.06
N ARG A 103 0.04 -6.52 -42.92
CA ARG A 103 -0.03 -6.30 -44.38
C ARG A 103 -0.37 -7.61 -45.05
N PRO A 104 -1.14 -7.58 -46.14
CA PRO A 104 -1.46 -8.80 -46.90
C PRO A 104 -0.21 -9.58 -47.29
N GLY A 105 -0.16 -10.85 -46.88
CA GLY A 105 0.97 -11.73 -47.15
C GLY A 105 2.19 -11.59 -46.19
N ASN A 106 2.12 -10.70 -45.18
CA ASN A 106 3.19 -10.52 -44.20
C ASN A 106 2.73 -10.94 -42.78
N PRO A 107 3.66 -11.36 -41.92
CA PRO A 107 3.35 -11.62 -40.53
C PRO A 107 2.94 -10.33 -39.80
N LEU A 108 2.30 -10.50 -38.64
CA LEU A 108 1.94 -9.40 -37.73
C LEU A 108 3.22 -8.68 -37.24
N GLU A 109 3.20 -7.36 -37.32
CA GLU A 109 4.27 -6.50 -36.80
C GLU A 109 3.73 -5.68 -35.63
N ALA A 110 4.50 -5.51 -34.56
CA ALA A 110 4.18 -4.62 -33.45
C ALA A 110 4.67 -3.20 -33.73
N LEU A 111 3.94 -2.22 -33.23
CA LEU A 111 4.33 -0.81 -33.24
C LEU A 111 4.80 -0.44 -31.84
N ILE A 112 6.07 -0.07 -31.73
CA ILE A 112 6.71 0.29 -30.47
C ILE A 112 7.05 1.76 -30.50
N ALA A 113 6.53 2.50 -29.53
CA ALA A 113 6.89 3.90 -29.28
C ALA A 113 8.08 3.98 -28.32
N ASP A 114 9.01 4.84 -28.63
CA ASP A 114 10.12 5.20 -27.75
C ASP A 114 9.77 6.44 -26.88
N PRO A 115 10.62 6.82 -25.93
CA PRO A 115 10.36 8.00 -25.07
C PRO A 115 10.24 9.33 -25.81
N SER A 116 10.73 9.42 -27.04
CA SER A 116 10.58 10.61 -27.90
C SER A 116 9.25 10.67 -28.63
N GLY A 117 8.47 9.58 -28.57
CA GLY A 117 7.21 9.41 -29.30
C GLY A 117 7.40 8.89 -30.73
N ALA A 118 8.62 8.55 -31.15
CA ALA A 118 8.85 7.93 -32.44
C ALA A 118 8.37 6.47 -32.42
N VAL A 119 7.65 6.04 -33.46
CA VAL A 119 7.08 4.71 -33.55
C VAL A 119 7.87 3.86 -34.55
N THR A 120 8.39 2.75 -34.08
CA THR A 120 9.16 1.79 -34.87
C THR A 120 8.39 0.48 -35.02
N ARG A 121 8.44 -0.11 -36.21
CA ARG A 121 7.87 -1.44 -36.49
C ARG A 121 8.83 -2.53 -36.08
N VAL A 122 8.30 -3.50 -35.36
CA VAL A 122 9.05 -4.63 -34.81
C VAL A 122 8.37 -5.94 -35.22
N ARG A 123 9.19 -6.91 -35.64
CA ARG A 123 8.75 -8.25 -36.06
C ARG A 123 9.47 -9.32 -35.28
N VAL A 124 9.02 -10.54 -35.39
CA VAL A 124 9.74 -11.70 -34.87
C VAL A 124 11.18 -11.71 -35.42
N GLY A 125 12.16 -11.85 -34.52
CA GLY A 125 13.59 -11.80 -34.82
C GLY A 125 14.21 -10.40 -34.69
N SER A 126 13.45 -9.30 -34.58
CA SER A 126 13.98 -7.96 -34.30
C SER A 126 14.55 -7.88 -32.87
N HIS A 127 15.45 -6.93 -32.66
CA HIS A 127 16.08 -6.73 -31.35
C HIS A 127 15.68 -5.38 -30.73
N MET A 128 15.45 -5.38 -29.41
CA MET A 128 15.06 -4.20 -28.67
C MET A 128 15.44 -4.31 -27.18
N GLY A 129 15.64 -3.17 -26.55
CA GLY A 129 16.07 -3.13 -25.16
C GLY A 129 17.57 -3.29 -24.95
N LYS A 130 18.11 -2.69 -23.89
CA LYS A 130 19.55 -2.68 -23.57
C LYS A 130 20.13 -4.07 -23.28
N ASN A 131 19.27 -5.03 -22.93
CA ASN A 131 19.65 -6.37 -22.50
C ASN A 131 19.57 -7.39 -23.66
N TYR A 132 19.90 -6.98 -24.87
CA TYR A 132 19.91 -7.85 -26.06
C TYR A 132 18.58 -8.58 -26.30
N GLY A 133 17.46 -7.93 -25.99
CA GLY A 133 16.12 -8.49 -26.10
C GLY A 133 15.80 -8.88 -27.55
N ARG A 134 15.50 -10.14 -27.83
CA ARG A 134 15.07 -10.63 -29.14
C ARG A 134 13.59 -10.95 -29.12
N VAL A 135 12.85 -10.42 -30.06
CA VAL A 135 11.42 -10.68 -30.23
C VAL A 135 11.20 -12.11 -30.72
N VAL A 136 10.42 -12.86 -29.96
CA VAL A 136 10.10 -14.28 -30.27
C VAL A 136 8.67 -14.48 -30.72
N ASP A 137 7.75 -13.59 -30.30
CA ASP A 137 6.34 -13.66 -30.66
C ASP A 137 5.73 -12.26 -30.75
N VAL A 138 4.76 -12.09 -31.68
CA VAL A 138 3.98 -10.85 -31.84
C VAL A 138 2.50 -11.22 -31.89
N GLY A 139 1.78 -10.90 -30.82
CA GLY A 139 0.34 -11.05 -30.70
C GLY A 139 -0.41 -9.72 -30.88
N ALA A 140 -1.72 -9.78 -31.00
CA ALA A 140 -2.57 -8.59 -31.20
C ALA A 140 -2.51 -7.58 -30.04
N GLY A 141 -2.28 -8.03 -28.82
CA GLY A 141 -2.20 -7.19 -27.62
C GLY A 141 -0.95 -7.39 -26.78
N GLN A 142 -0.01 -8.18 -27.24
CA GLN A 142 1.23 -8.47 -26.51
C GLN A 142 2.37 -8.81 -27.45
N LEU A 143 3.57 -8.53 -27.01
CA LEU A 143 4.83 -8.85 -27.64
C LEU A 143 5.66 -9.71 -26.69
N GLY A 144 6.03 -10.91 -27.10
CA GLY A 144 6.95 -11.79 -26.36
C GLY A 144 8.39 -11.58 -26.81
N LEU A 145 9.29 -11.45 -25.83
CA LEU A 145 10.72 -11.31 -26.11
C LEU A 145 11.55 -12.09 -25.09
N VAL A 146 12.77 -12.40 -25.46
CA VAL A 146 13.77 -13.02 -24.61
C VAL A 146 14.95 -12.07 -24.48
N GLU A 147 15.26 -11.65 -23.26
CA GLU A 147 16.42 -10.86 -22.91
C GLU A 147 17.57 -11.74 -22.48
N ILE A 148 18.78 -11.28 -22.68
CA ILE A 148 20.02 -11.88 -22.16
C ILE A 148 20.53 -10.98 -21.03
N VAL A 149 20.52 -11.49 -19.82
CA VAL A 149 20.92 -10.74 -18.62
C VAL A 149 22.09 -11.45 -17.92
N PRO A 150 22.98 -10.71 -17.23
CA PRO A 150 24.06 -11.34 -16.47
C PRO A 150 23.48 -12.15 -15.29
N ASP A 151 24.04 -13.31 -15.02
CA ASP A 151 23.66 -14.21 -13.93
C ASP A 151 24.27 -13.80 -12.57
N GLY A 152 25.11 -12.78 -12.53
CA GLY A 152 25.83 -12.34 -11.33
C GLY A 152 27.06 -13.19 -10.97
N GLN A 153 27.33 -14.26 -11.70
CA GLN A 153 28.49 -15.16 -11.50
C GLN A 153 29.52 -15.09 -12.66
N GLY A 154 29.35 -14.10 -13.54
CA GLY A 154 30.20 -13.90 -14.71
C GLY A 154 29.69 -14.57 -15.99
N GLY A 155 28.50 -15.17 -15.93
CA GLY A 155 27.79 -15.75 -17.07
C GLY A 155 26.56 -14.90 -17.47
N TRP A 156 25.81 -15.41 -18.46
CA TRP A 156 24.59 -14.81 -18.99
C TRP A 156 23.48 -15.85 -19.06
N VAL A 157 22.25 -15.40 -18.83
CA VAL A 157 21.06 -16.26 -18.90
C VAL A 157 19.96 -15.59 -19.70
N GLU A 158 19.14 -16.41 -20.34
CA GLU A 158 17.93 -15.95 -21.02
C GLU A 158 16.82 -15.68 -20.00
N ARG A 159 16.09 -14.58 -20.20
CA ARG A 159 14.91 -14.22 -19.42
C ARG A 159 13.76 -13.82 -20.34
N SER A 160 12.64 -14.53 -20.25
CA SER A 160 11.44 -14.19 -21.00
C SER A 160 10.78 -12.94 -20.43
N ARG A 161 10.32 -12.04 -21.32
CA ARG A 161 9.60 -10.81 -20.98
C ARG A 161 8.43 -10.63 -21.95
N ASN A 162 7.37 -9.98 -21.48
CA ASN A 162 6.24 -9.59 -22.31
C ASN A 162 6.00 -8.09 -22.19
N ILE A 163 5.70 -7.45 -23.30
CA ILE A 163 5.22 -6.06 -23.36
C ILE A 163 3.77 -6.13 -23.82
N THR A 164 2.87 -5.53 -23.06
CA THR A 164 1.45 -5.43 -23.39
C THR A 164 1.14 -4.13 -24.09
N LEU A 165 0.07 -4.12 -24.86
CA LEU A 165 -0.45 -2.91 -25.48
C LEU A 165 -0.74 -1.86 -24.38
N ALA A 166 -0.26 -0.64 -24.60
CA ALA A 166 -0.56 0.49 -23.73
C ALA A 166 -2.04 0.89 -23.91
N ASP A 167 -2.75 1.09 -22.82
CA ASP A 167 -4.13 1.57 -22.77
C ASP A 167 -4.22 3.07 -23.13
#